data_86243e5618424ae6466db2bb0a84aef2
#
_entry.id   86243e5618424ae6466db2bb0a84aef2
#
_cell.length_a   1.000
_cell.length_b   1.000
_cell.length_c   1.000
_cell.angle_alpha   90.00
_cell.angle_beta   90.00
_cell.angle_gamma   90.00
#
_symmetry.space_group_name_H-M   'P 1'
#
loop_
_entity.id
_entity.type
_entity.pdbx_description
1 polymer ?
#
loop_
_entity_poly.entity_id
_entity_poly.type
_entity_poly.pdbx_seq_one_letter_code
_entity_poly.pdbx_strand_id
1 'polypeptide(L)'
;MNKYNQNLDKNPSNYVPLTPLSFLERAKDIYPNYEALVYETKSFTWTEVFNRCTKFASALEKIGIVEGDTVSVMTFNTPEIFEAHYSVPMTGAVLNTINSRLDAKTVAYILEHSEAKVLIID
;
A
#
# COMPACT_ATOMS: atom_id res chain seq x y z
N MET A 1 -38.60 13.26 -0.01
CA MET A 1 -37.35 12.81 0.67
C MET A 1 -37.66 11.50 1.36
N ASN A 2 -36.86 10.47 1.20
CA ASN A 2 -37.13 9.17 1.80
C ASN A 2 -36.90 9.25 3.31
N LYS A 3 -37.89 8.85 4.13
CA LYS A 3 -37.82 8.92 5.60
C LYS A 3 -36.65 8.10 6.19
N TYR A 4 -36.12 7.13 5.42
CA TYR A 4 -35.00 6.28 5.84
C TYR A 4 -33.63 6.93 5.62
N ASN A 5 -33.58 8.12 4.99
CA ASN A 5 -32.34 8.88 4.75
C ASN A 5 -32.26 10.17 5.56
N GLN A 6 -33.13 10.32 6.56
CA GLN A 6 -33.11 11.50 7.43
C GLN A 6 -32.09 11.31 8.56
N ASN A 7 -31.28 12.34 8.81
CA ASN A 7 -30.24 12.35 9.85
C ASN A 7 -29.18 11.24 9.71
N LEU A 8 -28.89 10.80 8.48
CA LEU A 8 -27.88 9.78 8.16
C LEU A 8 -26.73 10.36 7.34
N ASP A 9 -26.47 11.66 7.51
CA ASP A 9 -25.33 12.30 6.87
C ASP A 9 -24.03 11.67 7.37
N LYS A 10 -23.10 11.47 6.44
CA LYS A 10 -21.79 10.88 6.75
C LYS A 10 -21.00 11.81 7.67
N ASN A 11 -20.54 11.28 8.79
CA ASN A 11 -19.67 11.97 9.73
C ASN A 11 -18.65 10.96 10.31
N PRO A 12 -17.59 11.43 11.00
CA PRO A 12 -16.54 10.56 11.52
C PRO A 12 -17.02 9.46 12.49
N SER A 13 -18.20 9.62 13.09
CA SER A 13 -18.76 8.65 14.04
C SER A 13 -19.51 7.52 13.38
N ASN A 14 -20.03 7.71 12.16
CA ASN A 14 -20.88 6.75 11.47
C ASN A 14 -20.37 6.33 10.08
N TYR A 15 -19.23 6.86 9.65
CA TYR A 15 -18.68 6.57 8.34
C TYR A 15 -17.16 6.53 8.35
N VAL A 16 -16.62 5.41 7.92
CA VAL A 16 -15.20 5.22 7.63
C VAL A 16 -15.07 4.70 6.20
N PRO A 17 -14.23 5.31 5.35
CA PRO A 17 -13.96 4.75 4.02
C PRO A 17 -13.38 3.34 4.13
N LEU A 18 -13.92 2.43 3.34
CA LEU A 18 -13.35 1.09 3.23
C LEU A 18 -12.08 1.16 2.37
N THR A 19 -10.93 0.89 2.98
CA THR A 19 -9.62 0.91 2.31
C THR A 19 -8.88 -0.41 2.53
N PRO A 20 -7.92 -0.78 1.67
CA PRO A 20 -7.06 -1.93 1.92
C PRO A 20 -6.36 -1.88 3.28
N LEU A 21 -6.03 -0.67 3.77
CA LEU A 21 -5.34 -0.47 5.05
C LEU A 21 -6.16 -0.97 6.24
N SER A 22 -7.47 -0.69 6.25
CA SER A 22 -8.35 -1.16 7.32
C SER A 22 -8.46 -2.68 7.37
N PHE A 23 -8.29 -3.37 6.25
CA PHE A 23 -8.24 -4.84 6.22
C PHE A 23 -6.92 -5.37 6.80
N LEU A 24 -5.79 -4.72 6.52
CA LEU A 24 -4.50 -5.09 7.10
C LEU A 24 -4.50 -4.92 8.62
N GLU A 25 -5.01 -3.79 9.13
CA GLU A 25 -5.16 -3.55 10.56
C GLU A 25 -6.05 -4.60 11.21
N ARG A 26 -7.22 -4.86 10.62
CA ARG A 26 -8.14 -5.88 11.11
C ARG A 26 -7.51 -7.27 11.12
N ALA A 27 -6.78 -7.64 10.08
CA ALA A 27 -6.12 -8.94 10.01
C ALA A 27 -5.06 -9.09 11.12
N LYS A 28 -4.26 -8.05 11.36
CA LYS A 28 -3.28 -8.01 12.46
C LYS A 28 -3.97 -8.10 13.82
N ASP A 29 -5.10 -7.43 14.04
CA ASP A 29 -5.79 -7.41 15.34
C ASP A 29 -6.53 -8.72 15.64
N ILE A 30 -7.11 -9.36 14.64
CA ILE A 30 -7.92 -10.58 14.83
C ILE A 30 -7.06 -11.84 14.67
N TYR A 31 -6.08 -11.82 13.76
CA TYR A 31 -5.26 -12.99 13.40
C TYR A 31 -3.76 -12.72 13.53
N PRO A 32 -3.26 -12.13 14.64
CA PRO A 32 -1.89 -11.61 14.74
C PRO A 32 -0.82 -12.64 14.41
N ASN A 33 -1.02 -13.87 14.84
CA ASN A 33 -0.05 -14.97 14.73
C ASN A 33 -0.32 -15.91 13.54
N TYR A 34 -1.36 -15.68 12.76
CA TYR A 34 -1.62 -16.47 11.56
C TYR A 34 -0.65 -16.08 10.46
N GLU A 35 -0.28 -17.07 9.66
CA GLU A 35 0.55 -16.88 8.48
C GLU A 35 -0.20 -16.03 7.44
N ALA A 36 0.41 -14.91 7.07
CA ALA A 36 -0.16 -13.93 6.15
C ALA A 36 0.47 -14.00 4.77
N LEU A 37 1.77 -14.31 4.72
CA LEU A 37 2.57 -14.29 3.51
C LEU A 37 3.61 -15.40 3.57
N VAL A 38 3.66 -16.21 2.52
CA VAL A 38 4.67 -17.25 2.32
C VAL A 38 5.42 -16.98 1.03
N TYR A 39 6.73 -16.94 1.11
CA TYR A 39 7.58 -16.78 -0.06
C TYR A 39 8.80 -17.69 0.09
N GLU A 40 8.89 -18.70 -0.78
CA GLU A 40 9.93 -19.75 -0.72
C GLU A 40 9.97 -20.43 0.66
N THR A 41 11.05 -20.21 1.41
CA THR A 41 11.26 -20.76 2.76
C THR A 41 10.91 -19.77 3.88
N LYS A 42 10.46 -18.56 3.51
CA LYS A 42 10.12 -17.50 4.47
C LYS A 42 8.62 -17.45 4.66
N SER A 43 8.19 -17.29 5.89
CA SER A 43 6.81 -17.06 6.28
C SER A 43 6.73 -15.85 7.19
N PHE A 44 5.69 -15.06 7.03
CA PHE A 44 5.43 -13.86 7.83
C PHE A 44 4.01 -13.90 8.37
N THR A 45 3.84 -13.62 9.65
CA THR A 45 2.54 -13.45 10.30
C THR A 45 1.91 -12.08 9.94
N TRP A 46 0.60 -11.92 10.20
CA TRP A 46 -0.06 -10.63 10.01
C TRP A 46 0.57 -9.51 10.84
N THR A 47 1.04 -9.81 12.06
CA THR A 47 1.78 -8.83 12.87
C THR A 47 3.10 -8.42 12.22
N GLU A 48 3.86 -9.37 11.69
CA GLU A 48 5.13 -9.08 11.03
C GLU A 48 4.92 -8.28 9.75
N VAL A 49 3.95 -8.67 8.92
CA VAL A 49 3.59 -7.93 7.70
C VAL A 49 3.19 -6.49 8.04
N PHE A 50 2.30 -6.29 9.03
CA PHE A 50 1.90 -4.95 9.45
C PHE A 50 3.09 -4.10 9.89
N ASN A 51 3.98 -4.66 10.72
CA ASN A 51 5.17 -3.97 11.22
C ASN A 51 6.15 -3.62 10.09
N ARG A 52 6.32 -4.51 9.12
CA ARG A 52 7.15 -4.27 7.93
C ARG A 52 6.55 -3.15 7.07
N CYS A 53 5.25 -3.20 6.81
CA CYS A 53 4.55 -2.15 6.07
C CYS A 53 4.69 -0.78 6.75
N THR A 54 4.50 -0.72 8.08
CA THR A 54 4.63 0.53 8.84
C THR A 54 6.06 1.09 8.79
N LYS A 55 7.08 0.23 8.90
CA LYS A 55 8.49 0.64 8.77
C LYS A 55 8.79 1.18 7.36
N PHE A 56 8.25 0.53 6.34
CA PHE A 56 8.44 0.97 4.96
C PHE A 56 7.74 2.32 4.72
N ALA A 57 6.50 2.50 5.16
CA ALA A 57 5.82 3.80 5.11
C ALA A 57 6.62 4.90 5.80
N SER A 58 7.10 4.64 7.02
CA SER A 58 7.97 5.59 7.74
C SER A 58 9.27 5.91 7.01
N ALA A 59 9.85 4.95 6.29
CA ALA A 59 11.04 5.20 5.47
C ALA A 59 10.72 6.12 4.27
N LEU A 60 9.56 5.92 3.61
CA LEU A 60 9.10 6.79 2.52
C LEU A 60 8.86 8.22 3.00
N GLU A 61 8.21 8.41 4.14
CA GLU A 61 8.01 9.74 4.75
C GLU A 61 9.36 10.43 5.07
N LYS A 62 10.33 9.68 5.62
CA LYS A 62 11.65 10.23 5.94
C LYS A 62 12.43 10.71 4.73
N ILE A 63 12.22 10.14 3.56
CA ILE A 63 12.84 10.61 2.31
C ILE A 63 12.00 11.68 1.60
N GLY A 64 10.92 12.15 2.23
CA GLY A 64 10.14 13.29 1.78
C GLY A 64 8.92 12.96 0.91
N ILE A 65 8.46 11.70 0.88
CA ILE A 65 7.20 11.33 0.21
C ILE A 65 6.03 11.86 1.02
N VAL A 66 5.11 12.54 0.33
CA VAL A 66 3.89 13.12 0.90
C VAL A 66 2.65 12.65 0.17
N GLU A 67 1.48 12.97 0.70
CA GLU A 67 0.19 12.66 0.08
C GLU A 67 0.12 13.17 -1.37
N GLY A 68 -0.32 12.31 -2.27
CA GLY A 68 -0.44 12.56 -3.70
C GLY A 68 0.83 12.31 -4.52
N ASP A 69 1.99 12.11 -3.89
CA ASP A 69 3.21 11.71 -4.61
C ASP A 69 3.07 10.30 -5.20
N THR A 70 3.78 10.04 -6.29
CA THR A 70 3.83 8.70 -6.89
C THR A 70 5.11 7.96 -6.50
N VAL A 71 4.93 6.75 -5.97
CA VAL A 71 6.02 5.78 -5.72
C VAL A 71 5.88 4.63 -6.70
N SER A 72 6.84 4.49 -7.61
CA SER A 72 6.91 3.39 -8.57
C SER A 72 7.66 2.20 -7.99
N VAL A 73 7.14 1.00 -8.22
CA VAL A 73 7.75 -0.25 -7.79
C VAL A 73 7.82 -1.22 -8.97
N MET A 74 9.03 -1.67 -9.30
CA MET A 74 9.30 -2.62 -10.38
C MET A 74 10.13 -3.77 -9.83
N THR A 75 9.45 -4.76 -9.28
CA THR A 75 10.04 -5.96 -8.67
C THR A 75 9.33 -7.21 -9.18
N PHE A 76 9.89 -8.38 -8.91
CA PHE A 76 9.16 -9.63 -9.06
C PHE A 76 8.08 -9.78 -7.98
N ASN A 77 7.32 -10.88 -8.02
CA ASN A 77 6.29 -11.17 -7.00
C ASN A 77 6.96 -11.64 -5.70
N THR A 78 7.54 -10.69 -4.99
CA THR A 78 8.25 -10.88 -3.72
C THR A 78 7.43 -10.31 -2.55
N PRO A 79 7.80 -10.56 -1.29
CA PRO A 79 7.17 -9.93 -0.14
C PRO A 79 7.13 -8.41 -0.23
N GLU A 80 8.15 -7.79 -0.79
CA GLU A 80 8.31 -6.33 -0.88
C GLU A 80 7.24 -5.68 -1.77
N ILE A 81 6.86 -6.30 -2.90
CA ILE A 81 5.77 -5.77 -3.73
C ILE A 81 4.43 -5.89 -3.02
N PHE A 82 4.19 -6.99 -2.30
CA PHE A 82 2.99 -7.16 -1.49
C PHE A 82 2.91 -6.07 -0.40
N GLU A 83 3.99 -5.83 0.30
CA GLU A 83 4.09 -4.82 1.34
C GLU A 83 3.92 -3.40 0.79
N ALA A 84 4.42 -3.12 -0.42
CA ALA A 84 4.27 -1.83 -1.07
C ALA A 84 2.80 -1.44 -1.31
N HIS A 85 1.91 -2.42 -1.54
CA HIS A 85 0.48 -2.18 -1.70
C HIS A 85 -0.20 -1.61 -0.44
N TYR A 86 0.42 -1.77 0.71
CA TYR A 86 -0.04 -1.18 1.98
C TYR A 86 0.81 0.01 2.38
N SER A 87 2.14 -0.11 2.29
CA SER A 87 3.08 0.89 2.80
C SER A 87 2.98 2.22 2.06
N VAL A 88 2.86 2.19 0.73
CA VAL A 88 2.74 3.41 -0.07
C VAL A 88 1.41 4.13 0.23
N PRO A 89 0.24 3.47 0.20
CA PRO A 89 -1.00 4.14 0.59
C PRO A 89 -1.05 4.59 2.05
N MET A 90 -0.27 4.00 2.97
CA MET A 90 -0.17 4.48 4.36
C MET A 90 0.38 5.90 4.45
N THR A 91 1.18 6.36 3.50
CA THR A 91 1.68 7.75 3.43
C THR A 91 0.73 8.69 2.69
N GLY A 92 -0.38 8.19 2.15
CA GLY A 92 -1.26 8.94 1.25
C GLY A 92 -0.72 9.04 -0.19
N ALA A 93 0.40 8.41 -0.49
CA ALA A 93 1.00 8.38 -1.82
C ALA A 93 0.32 7.35 -2.73
N VAL A 94 0.54 7.50 -4.03
CA VAL A 94 0.01 6.64 -5.08
C VAL A 94 1.03 5.56 -5.43
N LEU A 95 0.65 4.30 -5.32
CA LEU A 95 1.46 3.19 -5.78
C LEU A 95 1.32 3.00 -7.29
N ASN A 96 2.43 3.01 -8.00
CA ASN A 96 2.52 2.68 -9.42
C ASN A 96 3.37 1.42 -9.61
N THR A 97 2.73 0.29 -9.86
CA THR A 97 3.43 -0.98 -10.12
C THR A 97 3.80 -1.11 -11.59
N ILE A 98 5.07 -1.32 -11.87
CA ILE A 98 5.62 -1.46 -13.21
C ILE A 98 5.98 -2.92 -13.47
N ASN A 99 5.53 -3.44 -14.60
CA ASN A 99 5.89 -4.80 -15.01
C ASN A 99 7.39 -4.87 -15.36
N SER A 100 8.12 -5.76 -14.67
CA SER A 100 9.56 -5.97 -14.85
C SER A 100 9.98 -6.53 -16.22
N ARG A 101 9.01 -6.95 -17.06
CA ARG A 101 9.26 -7.47 -18.40
C ARG A 101 9.17 -6.41 -19.50
N LEU A 102 8.89 -5.16 -19.17
CA LEU A 102 8.81 -4.06 -20.13
C LEU A 102 10.21 -3.63 -20.56
N ASP A 103 10.30 -3.11 -21.79
CA ASP A 103 11.52 -2.49 -22.29
C ASP A 103 11.80 -1.15 -21.62
N ALA A 104 13.07 -0.73 -21.64
CA ALA A 104 13.53 0.48 -20.96
C ALA A 104 12.80 1.76 -21.41
N LYS A 105 12.43 1.85 -22.70
CA LYS A 105 11.73 3.02 -23.23
C LYS A 105 10.31 3.13 -22.67
N THR A 106 9.62 2.00 -22.57
CA THR A 106 8.28 1.93 -21.97
C THR A 106 8.33 2.25 -20.48
N VAL A 107 9.32 1.70 -19.76
CA VAL A 107 9.53 2.01 -18.33
C VAL A 107 9.80 3.51 -18.13
N ALA A 108 10.69 4.11 -18.92
CA ALA A 108 10.98 5.54 -18.86
C ALA A 108 9.72 6.39 -19.07
N TYR A 109 8.91 6.05 -20.08
CA TYR A 109 7.64 6.73 -20.33
C TYR A 109 6.68 6.63 -19.12
N ILE A 110 6.55 5.44 -18.52
CA ILE A 110 5.66 5.24 -17.36
C ILE A 110 6.13 6.09 -16.17
N LEU A 111 7.42 6.13 -15.90
CA LEU A 111 8.00 6.92 -14.80
C LEU A 111 7.79 8.42 -15.01
N GLU A 112 8.01 8.92 -16.23
CA GLU A 112 7.80 10.31 -16.59
C GLU A 112 6.31 10.68 -16.52
N HIS A 113 5.44 9.87 -17.13
CA HIS A 113 3.99 10.10 -17.15
C HIS A 113 3.34 10.06 -15.76
N SER A 114 3.83 9.19 -14.88
CA SER A 114 3.34 9.08 -13.50
C SER A 114 3.95 10.10 -12.54
N GLU A 115 4.89 10.93 -13.01
CA GLU A 115 5.65 11.89 -12.19
C GLU A 115 6.27 11.21 -10.93
N ALA A 116 6.76 9.99 -11.10
CA ALA A 116 7.27 9.19 -9.99
C ALA A 116 8.40 9.88 -9.25
N LYS A 117 8.26 10.04 -7.93
CA LYS A 117 9.29 10.63 -7.06
C LYS A 117 10.33 9.61 -6.62
N VAL A 118 9.91 8.35 -6.48
CA VAL A 118 10.75 7.23 -6.08
C VAL A 118 10.50 6.06 -7.01
N LEU A 119 11.56 5.38 -7.40
CA LEU A 119 11.54 4.08 -8.06
C LEU A 119 12.23 3.05 -7.17
N ILE A 120 11.51 1.99 -6.82
CA ILE A 120 12.01 0.82 -6.09
C ILE A 120 12.15 -0.32 -7.07
N ILE A 121 13.33 -0.91 -7.11
CA ILE A 121 13.68 -2.04 -8.00
C ILE A 121 14.46 -3.09 -7.22
N ASP A 122 14.43 -4.35 -7.66
CA ASP A 122 15.27 -5.47 -7.22
C ASP A 122 16.27 -5.88 -8.33
#